data_0eefb3bcc415325b021a78c045b30ba3
#
_entry.id   0eefb3bcc415325b021a78c045b30ba3
#
_cell.length_a   1.000
_cell.length_b   1.000
_cell.length_c   1.000
_cell.angle_alpha   90.00
_cell.angle_beta   90.00
_cell.angle_gamma   90.00
#
_symmetry.space_group_name_H-M   'P 1'
#
loop_
_entity.id
_entity.type
_entity.pdbx_description
1 polymer ?
#
loop_
_entity_poly.entity_id
_entity_poly.type
_entity_poly.pdbx_seq_one_letter_code
_entity_poly.pdbx_strand_id
1 'polypeptide(L)'
;MKYILRFSIILITGILLYGQNTYTLINPTFLGNEERNYYGNKAPSRLDVIWKTPLGEGITKVGERERVWKGSGWTGQPLLVEENDTLFLIQGSLDHHLRKIYAATGEIKWEYRFSDAVKGTGTLWLNPFAGDRETELLIIQGSRRDTRYSTWYQHLHPLRAVSFASGQEVWRYNVRRGASYSVDVDGSPLIINDTLYLGLENGYFVVFDPDPEKTQTWREYRRPQTLERHPLYEESDKLRHGQNLITESSPARLGDHIYITSGSGHVYGYNLNTREIDWDFFVGSDIDGSPVVTYDNCILVSVEKEYIEGKGGVFKLDPSKPADSSCVVWYFPTGNDTSKSATWEGGVIGSAVVNDGTRPDFMPHMAAFTAIDGYLYLVEHDKLDTAMVWGPRNEHRYPKPKFIASRRVAPGIATPLFAGNRIVAASYNGIYLFEYTPEKRLIRLDHRYIGPVESTPFIHNERIYVGSRDGYLYCLGEK
;
A
#
# COMPACT_ATOMS: atom_id res chain seq x y z
N MET A 1 33.44 -26.58 -2.36
CA MET A 1 31.98 -26.75 -2.19
C MET A 1 31.63 -26.38 -0.75
N LYS A 2 31.29 -25.11 -0.49
CA LYS A 2 30.78 -24.62 0.81
C LYS A 2 29.34 -24.24 0.61
N TYR A 3 28.44 -25.05 1.13
CA TYR A 3 27.02 -24.71 1.22
C TYR A 3 26.88 -23.65 2.31
N ILE A 4 26.53 -22.43 1.92
CA ILE A 4 26.08 -21.38 2.85
C ILE A 4 24.58 -21.61 3.03
N LEU A 5 24.20 -22.20 4.16
CA LEU A 5 22.83 -22.23 4.61
C LEU A 5 22.40 -20.77 4.91
N ARG A 6 21.57 -20.21 4.04
CA ARG A 6 20.86 -18.96 4.36
C ARG A 6 19.70 -19.32 5.27
N PHE A 7 19.82 -19.01 6.54
CA PHE A 7 18.70 -18.97 7.46
C PHE A 7 17.84 -17.75 7.07
N SER A 8 16.67 -17.99 6.55
CA SER A 8 15.61 -16.99 6.50
C SER A 8 15.22 -16.68 7.95
N ILE A 9 15.56 -15.49 8.41
CA ILE A 9 15.12 -14.99 9.71
C ILE A 9 13.64 -14.72 9.60
N ILE A 10 12.87 -15.65 10.13
CA ILE A 10 11.45 -15.51 10.44
C ILE A 10 11.29 -14.35 11.42
N LEU A 11 10.35 -13.49 11.10
CA LEU A 11 9.69 -12.48 11.94
C LEU A 11 10.40 -12.24 13.28
N ILE A 12 11.11 -11.13 13.39
CA ILE A 12 11.43 -10.58 14.70
C ILE A 12 10.09 -10.05 15.25
N THR A 13 9.35 -10.88 15.96
CA THR A 13 8.37 -10.42 16.93
C THR A 13 9.12 -9.73 18.04
N GLY A 14 9.33 -8.43 17.89
CA GLY A 14 9.81 -7.60 18.99
C GLY A 14 8.73 -7.57 20.06
N ILE A 15 8.86 -8.39 21.11
CA ILE A 15 8.09 -8.24 22.33
C ILE A 15 8.84 -7.21 23.16
N LEU A 16 8.35 -5.98 23.15
CA LEU A 16 8.78 -4.95 24.08
C LEU A 16 7.77 -4.91 25.22
N LEU A 17 8.20 -5.30 26.42
CA LEU A 17 7.47 -5.08 27.65
C LEU A 17 7.66 -3.62 28.07
N TYR A 18 6.65 -2.79 27.81
CA TYR A 18 6.56 -1.45 28.37
C TYR A 18 5.36 -1.43 29.32
N GLY A 19 5.60 -1.15 30.57
CA GLY A 19 4.58 -0.88 31.63
C GLY A 19 3.53 -1.94 31.73
N GLN A 20 3.07 -2.89 31.66
CA GLN A 20 1.97 -3.89 31.75
C GLN A 20 1.30 -4.27 30.42
N ASN A 21 1.57 -3.59 29.29
CA ASN A 21 0.97 -3.98 28.03
C ASN A 21 1.95 -4.73 27.13
N THR A 22 1.47 -5.81 26.52
CA THR A 22 2.23 -6.56 25.50
C THR A 22 1.57 -6.31 24.16
N TYR A 23 2.35 -5.83 23.19
CA TYR A 23 1.91 -5.61 21.82
C TYR A 23 2.59 -6.58 20.86
N THR A 24 1.81 -7.24 19.98
CA THR A 24 2.32 -7.96 18.82
C THR A 24 1.79 -7.27 17.57
N LEU A 25 2.68 -6.67 16.79
CA LEU A 25 2.32 -6.03 15.52
C LEU A 25 2.24 -7.09 14.42
N ILE A 26 1.02 -7.45 14.01
CA ILE A 26 0.78 -8.52 13.03
C ILE A 26 0.78 -7.94 11.61
N ASN A 27 0.10 -6.82 11.43
CA ASN A 27 0.11 -6.03 10.19
C ASN A 27 0.38 -4.56 10.52
N PRO A 28 1.66 -4.17 10.71
CA PRO A 28 1.98 -2.82 11.19
C PRO A 28 1.90 -1.72 10.13
N THR A 29 1.86 -2.06 8.85
CA THR A 29 1.93 -1.10 7.75
C THR A 29 1.32 -1.70 6.48
N PHE A 30 1.12 -0.92 5.44
CA PHE A 30 0.61 -1.43 4.16
C PHE A 30 1.48 -2.57 3.63
N LEU A 31 0.84 -3.69 3.25
CA LEU A 31 1.48 -4.94 2.83
C LEU A 31 2.48 -5.52 3.85
N GLY A 32 2.25 -5.25 5.13
CA GLY A 32 2.72 -6.00 6.27
C GLY A 32 4.12 -5.72 6.81
N ASN A 33 5.09 -5.34 5.97
CA ASN A 33 6.48 -5.15 6.37
C ASN A 33 7.21 -4.07 5.56
N GLU A 34 8.49 -3.85 5.84
CA GLU A 34 9.33 -2.86 5.14
C GLU A 34 9.51 -3.20 3.65
N GLU A 35 9.47 -4.47 3.28
CA GLU A 35 9.63 -4.97 1.90
C GLU A 35 8.29 -5.00 1.12
N ARG A 36 7.17 -4.71 1.79
CA ARG A 36 5.81 -4.76 1.24
C ARG A 36 5.41 -6.14 0.70
N ASN A 37 5.90 -7.22 1.31
CA ASN A 37 5.73 -8.59 0.80
C ASN A 37 5.17 -9.59 1.83
N TYR A 38 4.53 -9.12 2.91
CA TYR A 38 3.81 -9.94 3.88
C TYR A 38 2.31 -9.62 3.88
N TYR A 39 1.47 -10.62 3.65
CA TYR A 39 0.03 -10.41 3.43
C TYR A 39 -0.85 -11.21 4.39
N GLY A 40 -0.25 -11.81 5.40
CA GLY A 40 -0.92 -12.68 6.36
C GLY A 40 -0.48 -14.14 6.24
N ASN A 41 -1.16 -15.02 6.97
CA ASN A 41 -0.71 -16.39 7.14
C ASN A 41 -1.59 -17.42 6.43
N LYS A 42 -2.87 -17.54 6.77
CA LYS A 42 -3.77 -18.60 6.32
C LYS A 42 -5.10 -18.04 5.85
N ALA A 43 -5.42 -18.20 4.57
CA ALA A 43 -6.71 -17.80 4.02
C ALA A 43 -7.80 -18.82 4.32
N PRO A 44 -9.08 -18.39 4.47
CA PRO A 44 -10.22 -19.28 4.67
C PRO A 44 -10.52 -20.13 3.42
N SER A 45 -11.36 -21.16 3.58
CA SER A 45 -11.86 -21.96 2.46
C SER A 45 -13.10 -21.35 1.79
N ARG A 46 -13.79 -20.44 2.47
CA ARG A 46 -15.04 -19.78 2.05
C ARG A 46 -15.07 -18.31 2.43
N LEU A 47 -15.96 -17.56 1.79
CA LEU A 47 -16.16 -16.13 2.00
C LEU A 47 -17.50 -15.81 2.68
N ASP A 48 -17.88 -16.60 3.70
CA ASP A 48 -19.07 -16.27 4.50
C ASP A 48 -18.82 -15.00 5.30
N VAL A 49 -19.84 -14.15 5.42
CA VAL A 49 -19.74 -12.95 6.27
C VAL A 49 -19.84 -13.39 7.74
N ILE A 50 -18.75 -13.26 8.48
CA ILE A 50 -18.71 -13.54 9.93
C ILE A 50 -19.36 -12.37 10.67
N TRP A 51 -18.87 -11.15 10.38
CA TRP A 51 -19.46 -9.90 10.84
C TRP A 51 -19.19 -8.78 9.82
N LYS A 52 -19.94 -7.68 9.98
CA LYS A 52 -19.67 -6.42 9.26
C LYS A 52 -19.92 -5.23 10.18
N THR A 53 -19.06 -4.21 10.06
CA THR A 53 -19.12 -2.99 10.86
C THR A 53 -19.36 -1.79 9.96
N PRO A 54 -20.32 -0.90 10.26
CA PRO A 54 -20.54 0.30 9.45
C PRO A 54 -19.34 1.24 9.55
N LEU A 55 -18.86 1.71 8.40
CA LEU A 55 -17.81 2.73 8.29
C LEU A 55 -18.35 4.13 7.96
N GLY A 56 -19.67 4.23 7.70
CA GLY A 56 -20.30 5.51 7.44
C GLY A 56 -20.02 6.11 6.07
N GLU A 57 -20.37 7.38 5.93
CA GLU A 57 -20.15 8.20 4.74
C GLU A 57 -19.71 9.61 5.12
N GLY A 58 -18.87 10.23 4.28
CA GLY A 58 -18.35 11.58 4.46
C GLY A 58 -18.47 12.43 3.19
N ILE A 59 -18.57 13.74 3.38
CA ILE A 59 -18.56 14.69 2.28
C ILE A 59 -17.12 15.15 2.06
N THR A 60 -16.63 14.98 0.84
CA THR A 60 -15.33 15.47 0.41
C THR A 60 -15.48 16.26 -0.89
N LYS A 61 -14.45 16.99 -1.30
CA LYS A 61 -14.46 17.80 -2.52
C LYS A 61 -13.46 17.25 -3.53
N VAL A 62 -13.92 16.94 -4.73
CA VAL A 62 -13.08 16.51 -5.86
C VAL A 62 -13.15 17.58 -6.93
N GLY A 63 -12.05 18.29 -7.16
CA GLY A 63 -12.07 19.54 -7.93
C GLY A 63 -13.01 20.54 -7.27
N GLU A 64 -13.96 21.09 -8.04
CA GLU A 64 -14.96 22.06 -7.54
C GLU A 64 -16.27 21.38 -7.05
N ARG A 65 -16.37 20.04 -7.10
CA ARG A 65 -17.62 19.33 -6.81
C ARG A 65 -17.56 18.61 -5.46
N GLU A 66 -18.59 18.80 -4.66
CA GLU A 66 -18.81 17.95 -3.49
C GLU A 66 -19.22 16.53 -3.91
N ARG A 67 -18.67 15.55 -3.19
CA ARG A 67 -18.94 14.14 -3.36
C ARG A 67 -19.23 13.50 -2.02
N VAL A 68 -20.19 12.62 -1.97
CA VAL A 68 -20.40 11.74 -0.83
C VAL A 68 -19.61 10.45 -1.08
N TRP A 69 -18.63 10.20 -0.23
CA TRP A 69 -17.86 8.97 -0.25
C TRP A 69 -18.19 8.14 0.97
N LYS A 70 -18.21 6.82 0.83
CA LYS A 70 -18.52 5.92 1.93
C LYS A 70 -17.66 4.66 1.93
N GLY A 71 -17.57 4.04 3.12
CA GLY A 71 -16.79 2.84 3.33
C GLY A 71 -15.29 3.11 3.35
N SER A 72 -14.52 2.27 2.67
CA SER A 72 -13.07 2.36 2.59
C SER A 72 -12.62 2.56 1.14
N GLY A 73 -11.62 3.41 0.95
CA GLY A 73 -11.00 3.71 -0.33
C GLY A 73 -9.69 2.96 -0.57
N TRP A 74 -9.00 3.34 -1.59
CA TRP A 74 -7.66 2.84 -1.92
C TRP A 74 -6.61 3.61 -1.08
N THR A 75 -5.62 2.97 -0.44
CA THR A 75 -5.33 1.54 -0.31
C THR A 75 -6.16 0.85 0.77
N GLY A 76 -6.53 1.55 1.85
CA GLY A 76 -7.50 1.21 2.88
C GLY A 76 -7.32 -0.16 3.56
N GLN A 77 -6.12 -0.73 3.58
CA GLN A 77 -5.86 -2.02 4.24
C GLN A 77 -5.95 -1.88 5.75
N PRO A 78 -6.70 -2.75 6.45
CA PRO A 78 -6.72 -2.75 7.91
C PRO A 78 -5.36 -3.11 8.49
N LEU A 79 -4.86 -2.36 9.49
CA LEU A 79 -3.74 -2.79 10.32
C LEU A 79 -4.25 -3.78 11.38
N LEU A 80 -3.39 -4.67 11.87
CA LEU A 80 -3.75 -5.67 12.88
C LEU A 80 -2.71 -5.71 14.00
N VAL A 81 -3.20 -5.59 15.22
CA VAL A 81 -2.42 -5.59 16.48
C VAL A 81 -3.05 -6.53 17.48
N GLU A 82 -2.23 -7.29 18.17
CA GLU A 82 -2.61 -7.97 19.40
C GLU A 82 -2.14 -7.16 20.61
N GLU A 83 -3.06 -6.78 21.48
CA GLU A 83 -2.82 -6.12 22.77
C GLU A 83 -3.34 -7.04 23.87
N ASN A 84 -2.46 -7.60 24.72
CA ASN A 84 -2.84 -8.47 25.84
C ASN A 84 -3.81 -9.58 25.41
N ASP A 85 -3.42 -10.43 24.47
CA ASP A 85 -4.21 -11.54 23.90
C ASP A 85 -5.52 -11.11 23.19
N THR A 86 -5.70 -9.83 22.92
CA THR A 86 -6.87 -9.30 22.21
C THR A 86 -6.47 -8.70 20.89
N LEU A 87 -7.07 -9.19 19.79
CA LEU A 87 -6.82 -8.69 18.46
C LEU A 87 -7.66 -7.46 18.13
N PHE A 88 -7.01 -6.42 17.63
CA PHE A 88 -7.64 -5.18 17.17
C PHE A 88 -7.26 -4.86 15.73
N LEU A 89 -8.25 -4.40 14.98
CA LEU A 89 -8.07 -3.77 13.69
C LEU A 89 -7.97 -2.25 13.86
N ILE A 90 -7.13 -1.62 13.05
CA ILE A 90 -7.12 -0.17 12.87
C ILE A 90 -7.54 0.11 11.43
N GLN A 91 -8.66 0.83 11.27
CA GLN A 91 -9.25 1.10 9.97
C GLN A 91 -9.54 2.58 9.78
N GLY A 92 -8.91 3.16 8.75
CA GLY A 92 -9.29 4.46 8.20
C GLY A 92 -10.46 4.34 7.23
N SER A 93 -11.32 5.34 7.14
CA SER A 93 -12.51 5.31 6.29
C SER A 93 -12.89 6.66 5.69
N LEU A 94 -13.70 6.60 4.66
CA LEU A 94 -14.07 7.76 3.85
C LEU A 94 -15.07 8.70 4.55
N ASP A 95 -15.62 8.30 5.69
CA ASP A 95 -16.42 9.15 6.58
C ASP A 95 -15.55 10.00 7.53
N HIS A 96 -14.25 10.10 7.24
CA HIS A 96 -13.26 10.89 7.96
C HIS A 96 -12.82 10.30 9.31
N HIS A 97 -13.09 9.02 9.60
CA HIS A 97 -12.72 8.42 10.88
C HIS A 97 -11.61 7.38 10.76
N LEU A 98 -10.78 7.35 11.78
CA LEU A 98 -9.88 6.24 12.11
C LEU A 98 -10.50 5.50 13.30
N ARG A 99 -10.57 4.16 13.23
CA ARG A 99 -11.23 3.33 14.23
C ARG A 99 -10.33 2.23 14.74
N LYS A 100 -10.39 1.98 16.04
CA LYS A 100 -9.91 0.74 16.67
C LYS A 100 -11.10 -0.18 16.87
N ILE A 101 -11.02 -1.40 16.33
CA ILE A 101 -12.14 -2.33 16.23
C ILE A 101 -11.70 -3.69 16.78
N TYR A 102 -12.53 -4.35 17.59
CA TYR A 102 -12.28 -5.72 18.02
C TYR A 102 -12.36 -6.66 16.82
N ALA A 103 -11.25 -7.35 16.49
CA ALA A 103 -11.19 -8.22 15.30
C ALA A 103 -12.14 -9.42 15.39
N ALA A 104 -12.46 -9.89 16.59
CA ALA A 104 -13.35 -11.02 16.82
C ALA A 104 -14.83 -10.67 16.56
N THR A 105 -15.27 -9.46 16.86
CA THR A 105 -16.70 -9.10 16.87
C THR A 105 -17.07 -7.98 15.89
N GLY A 106 -16.09 -7.19 15.46
CA GLY A 106 -16.34 -5.98 14.68
C GLY A 106 -16.83 -4.79 15.53
N GLU A 107 -16.86 -4.90 16.84
CA GLU A 107 -17.26 -3.80 17.73
C GLU A 107 -16.19 -2.70 17.75
N ILE A 108 -16.62 -1.43 17.66
CA ILE A 108 -15.73 -0.28 17.68
C ILE A 108 -15.34 0.02 19.14
N LYS A 109 -14.03 0.05 19.41
CA LYS A 109 -13.48 0.40 20.72
C LYS A 109 -13.39 1.91 20.91
N TRP A 110 -12.88 2.63 19.89
CA TRP A 110 -12.83 4.08 19.82
C TRP A 110 -12.77 4.56 18.38
N GLU A 111 -13.10 5.84 18.17
CA GLU A 111 -13.02 6.56 16.90
C GLU A 111 -12.26 7.87 17.08
N TYR A 112 -11.44 8.22 16.06
CA TYR A 112 -10.80 9.52 15.94
C TYR A 112 -11.19 10.17 14.63
N ARG A 113 -11.62 11.43 14.64
CA ARG A 113 -12.07 12.14 13.44
C ARG A 113 -10.97 12.99 12.82
N PHE A 114 -10.68 12.74 11.55
CA PHE A 114 -9.89 13.59 10.68
C PHE A 114 -10.72 14.75 10.11
N SER A 115 -10.03 15.70 9.46
CA SER A 115 -10.68 16.84 8.81
C SER A 115 -11.33 16.48 7.47
N ASP A 116 -10.91 15.40 6.82
CA ASP A 116 -11.41 14.89 5.55
C ASP A 116 -11.22 13.37 5.47
N ALA A 117 -11.58 12.77 4.33
CA ALA A 117 -11.59 11.33 4.10
C ALA A 117 -10.21 10.68 4.32
N VAL A 118 -10.20 9.52 4.97
CA VAL A 118 -9.03 8.66 5.14
C VAL A 118 -9.10 7.57 4.08
N LYS A 119 -8.24 7.66 3.04
CA LYS A 119 -8.18 6.69 1.95
C LYS A 119 -7.14 5.62 2.23
N GLY A 120 -5.91 6.05 2.52
CA GLY A 120 -4.74 5.19 2.63
C GLY A 120 -4.67 4.37 3.92
N THR A 121 -3.66 3.52 3.99
CA THR A 121 -3.32 2.71 5.15
C THR A 121 -2.32 3.47 6.03
N GLY A 122 -2.50 3.44 7.35
CA GLY A 122 -1.53 4.01 8.29
C GLY A 122 -0.33 3.11 8.54
N THR A 123 0.49 3.51 9.53
CA THR A 123 1.59 2.69 10.05
C THR A 123 1.59 2.73 11.57
N LEU A 124 1.83 1.58 12.18
CA LEU A 124 2.00 1.42 13.62
C LEU A 124 3.46 1.61 13.97
N TRP A 125 3.72 2.38 15.03
CA TRP A 125 5.05 2.57 15.55
C TRP A 125 5.06 2.34 17.07
N LEU A 126 5.80 1.29 17.49
CA LEU A 126 6.14 1.11 18.89
C LEU A 126 7.25 2.09 19.22
N ASN A 127 6.92 3.08 20.05
CA ASN A 127 7.82 4.14 20.44
C ASN A 127 8.77 3.67 21.57
N PRO A 128 10.04 3.45 21.31
CA PRO A 128 10.99 3.02 22.35
C PRO A 128 11.31 4.11 23.37
N PHE A 129 10.88 5.35 23.12
CA PHE A 129 11.11 6.54 23.96
C PHE A 129 9.87 6.96 24.74
N ALA A 130 8.80 6.16 24.70
CA ALA A 130 7.52 6.52 25.31
C ALA A 130 7.65 6.77 26.82
N GLY A 131 7.13 7.90 27.27
CA GLY A 131 7.06 8.23 28.68
C GLY A 131 5.76 7.80 29.38
N ASP A 132 4.75 7.45 28.60
CA ASP A 132 3.42 7.07 29.07
C ASP A 132 2.70 6.17 28.05
N ARG A 133 1.55 5.61 28.48
CA ARG A 133 0.73 4.72 27.66
C ARG A 133 0.19 5.38 26.38
N GLU A 134 -0.02 6.68 26.38
CA GLU A 134 -0.56 7.40 25.24
C GLU A 134 0.44 7.48 24.09
N THR A 135 1.72 7.37 24.41
CA THR A 135 2.82 7.46 23.45
C THR A 135 3.52 6.13 23.17
N GLU A 136 3.15 5.02 23.84
CA GLU A 136 3.77 3.68 23.65
C GLU A 136 3.58 3.13 22.23
N LEU A 137 2.36 3.11 21.73
CA LEU A 137 2.03 2.66 20.39
C LEU A 137 1.25 3.74 19.67
N LEU A 138 1.82 4.25 18.59
CA LEU A 138 1.23 5.30 17.78
C LEU A 138 0.74 4.74 16.43
N ILE A 139 -0.39 5.27 15.98
CA ILE A 139 -0.93 5.06 14.64
C ILE A 139 -0.64 6.32 13.84
N ILE A 140 0.25 6.24 12.86
CA ILE A 140 0.59 7.37 11.99
C ILE A 140 -0.23 7.21 10.72
N GLN A 141 -1.24 8.06 10.56
CA GLN A 141 -2.27 7.94 9.53
C GLN A 141 -2.36 9.19 8.68
N GLY A 142 -2.37 8.99 7.37
CA GLY A 142 -2.66 10.02 6.40
C GLY A 142 -4.15 10.16 6.10
N SER A 143 -4.55 11.31 5.58
CA SER A 143 -5.90 11.62 5.11
C SER A 143 -5.85 12.57 3.93
N ARG A 144 -7.00 12.81 3.31
CA ARG A 144 -7.13 13.98 2.46
C ARG A 144 -6.98 15.26 3.28
N ARG A 145 -6.54 16.30 2.62
CA ARG A 145 -6.52 17.63 3.23
C ARG A 145 -7.94 18.11 3.52
N ASP A 146 -8.09 18.95 4.50
CA ASP A 146 -9.35 19.66 4.72
C ASP A 146 -9.68 20.56 3.53
N THR A 147 -10.62 20.15 2.70
CA THR A 147 -10.98 20.84 1.45
C THR A 147 -11.68 22.18 1.64
N ARG A 148 -12.00 22.57 2.88
CA ARG A 148 -12.44 23.93 3.21
C ARG A 148 -11.32 24.94 2.99
N TYR A 149 -10.05 24.50 2.98
CA TYR A 149 -8.89 25.35 2.75
C TYR A 149 -8.30 25.09 1.36
N SER A 150 -7.83 26.17 0.71
CA SER A 150 -7.04 26.09 -0.51
C SER A 150 -5.71 25.36 -0.24
N THR A 151 -5.16 24.69 -1.27
CA THR A 151 -3.79 24.14 -1.21
C THR A 151 -2.72 25.19 -0.96
N TRP A 152 -3.03 26.47 -1.17
CA TRP A 152 -2.18 27.60 -0.83
C TRP A 152 -2.14 27.93 0.67
N TYR A 153 -3.04 27.32 1.46
CA TYR A 153 -3.03 27.52 2.90
C TYR A 153 -1.77 26.87 3.50
N GLN A 154 -1.06 27.61 4.37
CA GLN A 154 0.26 27.18 4.84
C GLN A 154 0.25 26.14 5.97
N HIS A 155 -0.92 25.81 6.48
CA HIS A 155 -1.07 24.99 7.69
C HIS A 155 -2.08 23.86 7.45
N LEU A 156 -1.75 22.95 6.51
CA LEU A 156 -2.53 21.76 6.20
C LEU A 156 -1.90 20.56 6.91
N HIS A 157 -2.70 19.82 7.65
CA HIS A 157 -2.24 18.74 8.52
C HIS A 157 -2.96 17.40 8.19
N PRO A 158 -2.80 16.85 6.99
CA PRO A 158 -3.42 15.58 6.63
C PRO A 158 -2.74 14.36 7.27
N LEU A 159 -1.50 14.47 7.75
CA LEU A 159 -0.81 13.38 8.45
C LEU A 159 -0.82 13.62 9.95
N ARG A 160 -1.26 12.59 10.72
CA ARG A 160 -1.38 12.69 12.18
C ARG A 160 -0.91 11.39 12.85
N ALA A 161 -0.37 11.53 14.08
CA ALA A 161 -0.19 10.42 15.00
C ALA A 161 -1.32 10.42 16.02
N VAL A 162 -1.92 9.24 16.20
CA VAL A 162 -3.01 9.00 17.12
C VAL A 162 -2.58 7.90 18.08
N SER A 163 -2.86 8.07 19.38
CA SER A 163 -2.60 7.05 20.40
C SER A 163 -3.43 5.80 20.13
N PHE A 164 -2.78 4.64 20.07
CA PHE A 164 -3.47 3.36 19.98
C PHE A 164 -4.29 3.06 21.24
N ALA A 165 -3.85 3.55 22.40
CA ALA A 165 -4.53 3.32 23.68
C ALA A 165 -5.89 4.03 23.74
N SER A 166 -5.93 5.34 23.46
CA SER A 166 -7.11 6.18 23.69
C SER A 166 -7.80 6.70 22.43
N GLY A 167 -7.13 6.67 21.28
CA GLY A 167 -7.61 7.34 20.06
C GLY A 167 -7.39 8.85 20.07
N GLN A 168 -6.64 9.40 21.03
CA GLN A 168 -6.34 10.83 21.05
C GLN A 168 -5.18 11.18 20.10
N GLU A 169 -5.24 12.38 19.51
CA GLU A 169 -4.16 12.91 18.67
C GLU A 169 -2.95 13.26 19.54
N VAL A 170 -1.78 12.79 19.10
CA VAL A 170 -0.48 13.06 19.75
C VAL A 170 0.26 14.18 19.03
N TRP A 171 0.33 14.14 17.71
CA TRP A 171 0.90 15.19 16.89
C TRP A 171 0.29 15.20 15.48
N ARG A 172 0.50 16.31 14.76
CA ARG A 172 0.13 16.47 13.34
C ARG A 172 1.27 17.09 12.54
N TYR A 173 1.50 16.55 11.34
CA TYR A 173 2.53 17.03 10.43
C TYR A 173 1.96 18.05 9.44
N ASN A 174 2.69 19.14 9.19
CA ASN A 174 2.30 20.18 8.26
C ASN A 174 2.79 19.85 6.84
N VAL A 175 1.93 19.34 5.99
CA VAL A 175 2.22 19.15 4.57
C VAL A 175 2.12 20.48 3.86
N ARG A 176 3.28 21.05 3.53
CA ARG A 176 3.35 22.33 2.79
C ARG A 176 3.05 22.06 1.31
N ARG A 177 2.54 23.09 0.63
CA ARG A 177 2.40 23.03 -0.82
C ARG A 177 3.74 22.71 -1.49
N GLY A 178 3.67 21.89 -2.54
CA GLY A 178 4.78 21.51 -3.42
C GLY A 178 4.53 21.87 -4.88
N ALA A 179 5.09 21.09 -5.77
CA ALA A 179 4.92 21.24 -7.21
C ALA A 179 3.61 20.63 -7.73
N SER A 180 3.03 19.67 -6.99
CA SER A 180 1.79 18.99 -7.34
C SER A 180 0.53 19.81 -6.97
N TYR A 181 -0.60 19.42 -7.55
CA TYR A 181 -1.91 19.99 -7.23
C TYR A 181 -2.46 19.50 -5.88
N SER A 182 -1.96 18.39 -5.35
CA SER A 182 -2.45 17.79 -4.11
C SER A 182 -1.49 18.03 -2.93
N VAL A 183 -2.02 17.90 -1.73
CA VAL A 183 -1.30 17.83 -0.45
C VAL A 183 -1.92 16.75 0.45
N ASP A 184 -2.71 15.85 -0.13
CA ASP A 184 -3.26 14.69 0.56
C ASP A 184 -2.12 13.73 0.97
N VAL A 185 -2.39 12.73 1.79
CA VAL A 185 -1.42 11.71 2.19
C VAL A 185 -2.12 10.36 2.17
N ASP A 186 -1.86 9.58 1.13
CA ASP A 186 -2.42 8.24 0.94
C ASP A 186 -1.40 7.13 1.17
N GLY A 187 -0.11 7.39 0.93
CA GLY A 187 0.97 6.44 1.18
C GLY A 187 1.10 6.08 2.67
N SER A 188 1.38 4.80 2.93
CA SER A 188 1.67 4.30 4.28
C SER A 188 3.13 4.63 4.64
N PRO A 189 3.39 5.35 5.74
CA PRO A 189 4.76 5.65 6.15
C PRO A 189 5.61 4.39 6.33
N LEU A 190 6.91 4.52 6.09
CA LEU A 190 7.91 3.51 6.43
C LEU A 190 8.72 4.01 7.63
N ILE A 191 8.90 3.17 8.66
CA ILE A 191 9.70 3.52 9.83
C ILE A 191 10.86 2.56 9.94
N ILE A 192 12.07 3.10 9.91
CA ILE A 192 13.32 2.36 10.02
C ILE A 192 14.17 3.04 11.11
N ASN A 193 14.58 2.29 12.12
CA ASN A 193 15.38 2.81 13.24
C ASN A 193 14.80 4.13 13.80
N ASP A 194 13.49 4.12 14.09
CA ASP A 194 12.74 5.26 14.67
C ASP A 194 12.75 6.53 13.82
N THR A 195 13.04 6.41 12.55
CA THR A 195 12.96 7.49 11.56
C THR A 195 11.85 7.19 10.56
N LEU A 196 11.00 8.17 10.28
CA LEU A 196 9.89 8.05 9.36
C LEU A 196 10.27 8.56 7.97
N TYR A 197 9.92 7.77 6.96
CA TYR A 197 10.13 8.01 5.53
C TYR A 197 8.80 7.95 4.81
N LEU A 198 8.47 8.97 3.99
CA LEU A 198 7.17 9.05 3.32
C LEU A 198 7.23 9.88 2.04
N GLY A 199 6.66 9.36 0.96
CA GLY A 199 6.28 10.14 -0.21
C GLY A 199 4.99 10.91 0.06
N LEU A 200 4.91 12.15 -0.39
CA LEU A 200 3.75 13.01 -0.22
C LEU A 200 3.17 13.41 -1.57
N GLU A 201 1.87 13.58 -1.64
CA GLU A 201 1.19 14.01 -2.87
C GLU A 201 1.57 15.45 -3.31
N ASN A 202 2.32 16.18 -2.51
CA ASN A 202 2.87 17.47 -2.89
C ASN A 202 4.13 17.39 -3.78
N GLY A 203 4.54 16.16 -4.18
CA GLY A 203 5.70 15.88 -5.02
C GLY A 203 7.03 15.78 -4.28
N TYR A 204 7.01 15.51 -2.98
CA TYR A 204 8.24 15.39 -2.19
C TYR A 204 8.28 14.12 -1.35
N PHE A 205 9.47 13.58 -1.21
CA PHE A 205 9.83 12.62 -0.18
C PHE A 205 10.32 13.36 1.05
N VAL A 206 9.84 12.96 2.22
CA VAL A 206 10.17 13.59 3.50
C VAL A 206 10.70 12.57 4.50
N VAL A 207 11.65 13.04 5.31
CA VAL A 207 12.23 12.29 6.42
C VAL A 207 12.05 13.10 7.68
N PHE A 208 11.52 12.49 8.75
CA PHE A 208 11.41 13.15 10.05
C PHE A 208 11.38 12.14 11.21
N ASP A 209 11.63 12.65 12.42
CA ASP A 209 11.56 11.89 13.66
C ASP A 209 10.12 11.90 14.18
N PRO A 210 9.46 10.73 14.32
CA PRO A 210 8.08 10.66 14.78
C PRO A 210 7.92 10.79 16.30
N ASP A 211 9.03 10.85 17.06
CA ASP A 211 9.02 10.92 18.53
C ASP A 211 8.28 12.17 19.05
N PRO A 212 7.20 12.01 19.82
CA PRO A 212 6.47 13.14 20.38
C PRO A 212 7.33 14.11 21.20
N GLU A 213 8.34 13.61 21.91
CA GLU A 213 9.20 14.44 22.76
C GLU A 213 10.12 15.37 21.94
N LYS A 214 10.38 15.03 20.66
CA LYS A 214 11.17 15.86 19.74
C LYS A 214 10.33 16.80 18.88
N THR A 215 9.03 16.83 19.09
CA THR A 215 8.12 17.73 18.34
C THR A 215 8.20 19.15 18.86
N GLN A 216 7.93 20.12 17.98
CA GLN A 216 7.75 21.51 18.37
C GLN A 216 6.28 21.82 18.66
N THR A 217 6.03 22.61 19.72
CA THR A 217 4.70 23.17 19.95
C THR A 217 4.44 24.30 18.96
N TRP A 218 3.30 24.20 18.27
CA TRP A 218 2.81 25.27 17.39
C TRP A 218 1.32 25.50 17.66
N ARG A 219 0.98 26.64 18.25
CA ARG A 219 -0.34 26.90 18.83
C ARG A 219 -0.70 25.79 19.84
N GLU A 220 -1.84 25.13 19.62
CA GLU A 220 -2.33 24.00 20.44
C GLU A 220 -1.81 22.62 19.97
N TYR A 221 -0.96 22.55 18.93
CA TYR A 221 -0.52 21.30 18.34
C TYR A 221 0.96 21.01 18.59
N ARG A 222 1.31 19.73 18.67
CA ARG A 222 2.67 19.23 18.50
C ARG A 222 2.94 18.95 17.02
N ARG A 223 4.12 19.29 16.52
CA ARG A 223 4.51 19.14 15.12
C ARG A 223 5.91 18.57 14.99
N PRO A 224 6.08 17.39 14.32
CA PRO A 224 7.41 16.90 13.95
C PRO A 224 8.13 17.91 13.05
N GLN A 225 9.45 17.95 13.18
CA GLN A 225 10.30 18.74 12.30
C GLN A 225 10.72 17.90 11.10
N THR A 226 10.66 18.47 9.90
CA THR A 226 11.24 17.85 8.70
C THR A 226 12.75 17.87 8.82
N LEU A 227 13.38 16.69 8.79
CA LEU A 227 14.83 16.53 8.75
C LEU A 227 15.35 16.66 7.32
N GLU A 228 14.63 16.05 6.36
CA GLU A 228 15.00 16.06 4.95
C GLU A 228 13.76 16.18 4.06
N ARG A 229 13.98 16.75 2.88
CA ARG A 229 12.96 16.89 1.86
C ARG A 229 13.59 16.83 0.47
N HIS A 230 13.27 15.76 -0.28
CA HIS A 230 13.78 15.53 -1.63
C HIS A 230 12.63 15.64 -2.65
N PRO A 231 12.81 16.33 -3.79
CA PRO A 231 11.82 16.34 -4.86
C PRO A 231 11.71 14.95 -5.48
N LEU A 232 10.48 14.50 -5.75
CA LEU A 232 10.16 13.27 -6.50
C LEU A 232 9.68 13.64 -7.90
N TYR A 233 10.31 14.59 -8.55
CA TYR A 233 10.05 15.03 -9.92
C TYR A 233 11.24 15.80 -10.47
N GLU A 234 11.35 15.81 -11.78
CA GLU A 234 12.18 16.74 -12.54
C GLU A 234 11.35 17.91 -13.10
N GLU A 235 11.99 19.03 -13.47
CA GLU A 235 11.27 20.16 -14.10
C GLU A 235 10.61 19.77 -15.43
N SER A 236 11.20 18.82 -16.17
CA SER A 236 10.65 18.28 -17.41
C SER A 236 9.32 17.56 -17.21
N ASP A 237 9.06 16.97 -16.02
CA ASP A 237 7.84 16.21 -15.74
C ASP A 237 6.62 17.11 -15.61
N LYS A 238 6.81 18.34 -15.17
CA LYS A 238 5.74 19.36 -15.16
C LYS A 238 5.19 19.63 -16.56
N LEU A 239 6.01 19.45 -17.59
CA LEU A 239 5.55 19.59 -18.97
C LEU A 239 4.85 18.32 -19.49
N ARG A 240 5.24 17.14 -18.99
CA ARG A 240 4.68 15.84 -19.42
C ARG A 240 3.40 15.50 -18.66
N HIS A 241 3.39 15.71 -17.36
CA HIS A 241 2.34 15.29 -16.44
C HIS A 241 1.54 16.47 -15.85
N GLY A 242 1.87 17.70 -16.25
CA GLY A 242 1.28 18.91 -15.67
C GLY A 242 1.60 19.02 -14.18
N GLN A 243 0.56 19.15 -13.35
CA GLN A 243 0.70 19.16 -11.90
C GLN A 243 0.43 17.78 -11.26
N ASN A 244 0.30 16.71 -12.05
CA ASN A 244 0.17 15.34 -11.55
C ASN A 244 1.56 14.79 -11.19
N LEU A 245 2.12 15.26 -10.09
CA LEU A 245 3.41 14.85 -9.53
C LEU A 245 3.17 14.29 -8.12
N ILE A 246 2.03 13.64 -7.94
CA ILE A 246 1.61 13.09 -6.66
C ILE A 246 2.40 11.82 -6.33
N THR A 247 2.51 11.51 -5.04
CA THR A 247 3.08 10.24 -4.59
C THR A 247 2.08 9.61 -3.62
N GLU A 248 1.33 8.63 -4.11
CA GLU A 248 0.36 7.85 -3.35
C GLU A 248 0.95 6.53 -2.85
N SER A 249 2.09 6.11 -3.42
CA SER A 249 2.75 4.86 -3.08
C SER A 249 3.32 4.85 -1.66
N SER A 250 3.36 3.65 -1.07
CA SER A 250 4.04 3.40 0.20
C SER A 250 5.49 2.99 -0.07
N PRO A 251 6.49 3.65 0.55
CA PRO A 251 7.91 3.31 0.33
C PRO A 251 8.22 1.86 0.74
N ALA A 252 9.10 1.18 -0.01
CA ALA A 252 9.58 -0.17 0.30
C ALA A 252 11.10 -0.18 0.49
N ARG A 253 11.61 -0.97 1.44
CA ARG A 253 13.04 -1.10 1.71
C ARG A 253 13.63 -2.34 1.04
N LEU A 254 14.75 -2.16 0.35
CA LEU A 254 15.61 -3.26 -0.11
C LEU A 254 17.06 -2.93 0.23
N GLY A 255 17.62 -3.65 1.20
CA GLY A 255 18.98 -3.41 1.68
C GLY A 255 19.13 -2.00 2.29
N ASP A 256 20.06 -1.22 1.73
CA ASP A 256 20.34 0.15 2.16
C ASP A 256 19.57 1.21 1.38
N HIS A 257 18.58 0.83 0.58
CA HIS A 257 17.75 1.75 -0.19
C HIS A 257 16.27 1.65 0.17
N ILE A 258 15.60 2.79 0.04
CA ILE A 258 14.15 2.92 0.06
C ILE A 258 13.69 3.26 -1.36
N TYR A 259 12.81 2.44 -1.93
CA TYR A 259 12.23 2.66 -3.26
C TYR A 259 10.85 3.30 -3.14
N ILE A 260 10.61 4.32 -3.97
CA ILE A 260 9.37 5.10 -3.99
C ILE A 260 8.94 5.26 -5.45
N THR A 261 7.68 5.04 -5.75
CA THR A 261 7.07 5.33 -7.06
C THR A 261 6.28 6.63 -7.00
N SER A 262 6.23 7.36 -8.10
CA SER A 262 5.62 8.69 -8.16
C SER A 262 4.81 8.88 -9.44
N GLY A 263 3.77 9.69 -9.37
CA GLY A 263 2.99 10.17 -10.52
C GLY A 263 3.79 11.05 -11.50
N SER A 264 5.00 11.47 -11.12
CA SER A 264 5.97 12.06 -12.05
C SER A 264 6.48 11.07 -13.10
N GLY A 265 6.14 9.78 -12.96
CA GLY A 265 6.56 8.71 -13.86
C GLY A 265 7.90 8.07 -13.52
N HIS A 266 8.38 8.27 -12.31
CA HIS A 266 9.68 7.78 -11.85
C HIS A 266 9.57 6.74 -10.74
N VAL A 267 10.57 5.88 -10.65
CA VAL A 267 10.87 5.02 -9.51
C VAL A 267 12.18 5.49 -8.91
N TYR A 268 12.13 6.04 -7.72
CA TYR A 268 13.30 6.58 -7.03
C TYR A 268 13.87 5.61 -6.01
N GLY A 269 15.19 5.54 -5.90
CA GLY A 269 15.94 4.86 -4.85
C GLY A 269 16.66 5.88 -3.95
N TYR A 270 16.19 6.01 -2.72
CA TYR A 270 16.82 6.83 -1.68
C TYR A 270 17.78 5.97 -0.87
N ASN A 271 19.05 6.36 -0.81
CA ASN A 271 20.11 5.64 -0.11
C ASN A 271 20.16 6.08 1.35
N LEU A 272 19.96 5.14 2.27
CA LEU A 272 19.98 5.37 3.72
C LEU A 272 21.33 5.83 4.27
N ASN A 273 22.45 5.47 3.60
CA ASN A 273 23.80 5.80 4.04
C ASN A 273 24.23 7.21 3.60
N THR A 274 23.97 7.55 2.33
CA THR A 274 24.32 8.87 1.77
C THR A 274 23.25 9.92 2.03
N ARG A 275 21.99 9.49 2.28
CA ARG A 275 20.80 10.32 2.48
C ARG A 275 20.44 11.13 1.24
N GLU A 276 20.65 10.53 0.07
CA GLU A 276 20.37 11.12 -1.24
C GLU A 276 19.61 10.12 -2.12
N ILE A 277 18.90 10.62 -3.13
CA ILE A 277 18.35 9.82 -4.22
C ILE A 277 19.50 9.58 -5.21
N ASP A 278 19.96 8.34 -5.32
CA ASP A 278 21.09 7.95 -6.18
C ASP A 278 20.71 6.94 -7.27
N TRP A 279 19.43 6.52 -7.31
CA TRP A 279 18.86 5.66 -8.34
C TRP A 279 17.51 6.22 -8.80
N ASP A 280 17.30 6.36 -10.12
CA ASP A 280 16.10 6.98 -10.70
C ASP A 280 15.77 6.35 -12.06
N PHE A 281 14.72 5.51 -12.10
CA PHE A 281 14.25 4.84 -13.30
C PHE A 281 12.96 5.50 -13.84
N PHE A 282 13.04 6.05 -15.04
CA PHE A 282 11.91 6.73 -15.68
C PHE A 282 11.02 5.76 -16.45
N VAL A 283 9.81 5.56 -15.96
CA VAL A 283 8.71 4.77 -16.57
C VAL A 283 7.90 5.61 -17.55
N GLY A 284 7.62 6.87 -17.19
CA GLY A 284 6.89 7.85 -17.99
C GLY A 284 5.38 7.82 -17.84
N SER A 285 4.84 7.03 -16.91
CA SER A 285 3.41 6.95 -16.58
C SER A 285 3.19 7.28 -15.12
N ASP A 286 1.95 7.57 -14.74
CA ASP A 286 1.54 7.61 -13.33
C ASP A 286 1.76 6.24 -12.67
N ILE A 287 2.29 6.24 -11.43
CA ILE A 287 2.62 5.03 -10.69
C ILE A 287 2.11 5.15 -9.26
N ASP A 288 0.90 4.67 -9.02
CA ASP A 288 0.25 4.68 -7.70
C ASP A 288 0.65 3.48 -6.84
N GLY A 289 0.87 2.32 -7.48
CA GLY A 289 1.20 1.08 -6.80
C GLY A 289 2.53 1.17 -6.05
N SER A 290 2.56 0.66 -4.82
CA SER A 290 3.78 0.59 -4.01
C SER A 290 4.76 -0.43 -4.57
N PRO A 291 6.08 -0.17 -4.54
CA PRO A 291 7.09 -1.17 -4.87
C PRO A 291 6.98 -2.37 -3.94
N VAL A 292 7.20 -3.57 -4.46
CA VAL A 292 7.19 -4.83 -3.70
C VAL A 292 8.49 -5.57 -3.94
N VAL A 293 9.20 -5.90 -2.86
CA VAL A 293 10.49 -6.59 -2.92
C VAL A 293 10.29 -8.08 -3.15
N THR A 294 11.06 -8.66 -4.06
CA THR A 294 11.09 -10.08 -4.37
C THR A 294 12.25 -10.79 -3.69
N TYR A 295 12.16 -12.12 -3.50
CA TYR A 295 13.19 -12.91 -2.81
C TYR A 295 14.59 -12.84 -3.47
N ASP A 296 14.66 -12.50 -4.75
CA ASP A 296 15.90 -12.37 -5.54
C ASP A 296 16.39 -10.92 -5.65
N ASN A 297 16.02 -10.08 -4.67
CA ASN A 297 16.45 -8.70 -4.50
C ASN A 297 16.12 -7.79 -5.71
N CYS A 298 14.97 -8.02 -6.33
CA CYS A 298 14.37 -7.12 -7.30
C CYS A 298 13.15 -6.44 -6.71
N ILE A 299 12.59 -5.48 -7.44
CA ILE A 299 11.34 -4.82 -7.09
C ILE A 299 10.30 -4.99 -8.20
N LEU A 300 9.06 -5.22 -7.83
CA LEU A 300 7.90 -5.14 -8.73
C LEU A 300 7.35 -3.72 -8.69
N VAL A 301 7.02 -3.18 -9.86
CA VAL A 301 6.48 -1.84 -10.04
C VAL A 301 5.27 -1.91 -10.96
N SER A 302 4.11 -1.51 -10.45
CA SER A 302 2.87 -1.41 -11.23
C SER A 302 2.89 -0.14 -12.09
N VAL A 303 2.28 -0.16 -13.26
CA VAL A 303 2.25 0.94 -14.22
C VAL A 303 0.82 1.14 -14.70
N GLU A 304 0.27 2.32 -14.46
CA GLU A 304 -1.00 2.76 -15.02
C GLU A 304 -0.86 3.07 -16.51
N LYS A 305 -1.96 3.04 -17.25
CA LYS A 305 -2.02 3.58 -18.61
C LYS A 305 -2.46 5.05 -18.56
N GLU A 306 -1.49 5.90 -18.27
CA GLU A 306 -1.64 7.35 -18.35
C GLU A 306 -0.35 7.98 -18.90
N TYR A 307 -0.43 9.04 -19.67
CA TYR A 307 0.72 9.75 -20.28
C TYR A 307 1.64 8.91 -21.20
N ILE A 308 1.31 7.65 -21.49
CA ILE A 308 2.12 6.72 -22.30
C ILE A 308 1.37 6.24 -23.55
N GLU A 309 2.11 6.02 -24.65
CA GLU A 309 1.54 5.47 -25.89
C GLU A 309 1.24 3.97 -25.80
N GLY A 310 2.11 3.23 -25.09
CA GLY A 310 2.00 1.79 -24.94
C GLY A 310 0.96 1.38 -23.91
N LYS A 311 1.11 0.20 -23.35
CA LYS A 311 0.21 -0.38 -22.36
C LYS A 311 0.80 -0.20 -20.97
N GLY A 312 -0.05 0.05 -19.97
CA GLY A 312 0.32 -0.16 -18.57
C GLY A 312 0.50 -1.65 -18.24
N GLY A 313 0.97 -1.95 -17.03
CA GLY A 313 1.27 -3.33 -16.63
C GLY A 313 2.15 -3.42 -15.39
N VAL A 314 3.11 -4.35 -15.39
CA VAL A 314 4.04 -4.55 -14.26
C VAL A 314 5.45 -4.74 -14.76
N PHE A 315 6.39 -3.99 -14.16
CA PHE A 315 7.83 -4.23 -14.28
C PHE A 315 8.37 -5.09 -13.13
N LYS A 316 9.40 -5.87 -13.43
CA LYS A 316 10.38 -6.32 -12.43
C LYS A 316 11.71 -5.65 -12.74
N LEU A 317 12.24 -4.92 -11.76
CA LEU A 317 13.47 -4.16 -11.86
C LEU A 317 14.54 -4.73 -10.92
N ASP A 318 15.76 -4.81 -11.40
CA ASP A 318 16.96 -5.17 -10.63
C ASP A 318 17.74 -3.89 -10.28
N PRO A 319 17.55 -3.32 -9.08
CA PRO A 319 18.15 -2.04 -8.73
C PRO A 319 19.63 -2.12 -8.40
N SER A 320 20.25 -3.29 -8.46
CA SER A 320 21.72 -3.42 -8.42
C SER A 320 22.41 -2.95 -9.73
N LYS A 321 21.61 -2.73 -10.78
CA LYS A 321 22.05 -2.23 -12.09
C LYS A 321 21.78 -0.75 -12.23
N PRO A 322 22.46 -0.07 -13.20
CA PRO A 322 22.10 1.31 -13.55
C PRO A 322 20.61 1.47 -13.85
N ALA A 323 20.04 2.62 -13.49
CA ALA A 323 18.63 2.93 -13.66
C ALA A 323 18.24 3.22 -15.12
N ASP A 324 18.55 2.30 -16.02
CA ASP A 324 18.22 2.34 -17.44
C ASP A 324 17.59 1.01 -17.90
N SER A 325 17.48 0.79 -19.19
CA SER A 325 16.87 -0.44 -19.72
C SER A 325 17.56 -1.73 -19.26
N SER A 326 18.80 -1.67 -18.76
CA SER A 326 19.53 -2.83 -18.25
C SER A 326 19.06 -3.33 -16.88
N CYS A 327 18.40 -2.48 -16.10
CA CYS A 327 17.81 -2.89 -14.81
C CYS A 327 16.49 -3.65 -15.00
N VAL A 328 15.88 -3.61 -16.18
CA VAL A 328 14.59 -4.28 -16.43
C VAL A 328 14.80 -5.78 -16.62
N VAL A 329 14.35 -6.56 -15.64
CA VAL A 329 14.35 -8.03 -15.73
C VAL A 329 13.26 -8.50 -16.68
N TRP A 330 12.05 -7.96 -16.54
CA TRP A 330 10.94 -8.20 -17.44
C TRP A 330 9.85 -7.12 -17.35
N TYR A 331 8.97 -7.10 -18.37
CA TYR A 331 7.75 -6.31 -18.40
C TYR A 331 6.54 -7.17 -18.79
N PHE A 332 5.43 -7.03 -18.07
CA PHE A 332 4.17 -7.68 -18.41
C PHE A 332 3.10 -6.62 -18.73
N PRO A 333 2.78 -6.37 -20.01
CA PRO A 333 1.72 -5.44 -20.39
C PRO A 333 0.34 -6.06 -20.15
N THR A 334 -0.61 -5.29 -19.60
CA THR A 334 -2.01 -5.67 -19.45
C THR A 334 -2.88 -5.10 -20.57
N GLY A 335 -4.15 -5.47 -20.61
CA GLY A 335 -5.13 -4.89 -21.51
C GLY A 335 -5.62 -3.52 -21.03
N ASN A 336 -6.42 -2.86 -21.88
CA ASN A 336 -7.16 -1.65 -21.53
C ASN A 336 -8.60 -2.01 -21.16
N ASP A 337 -9.30 -1.14 -20.41
CA ASP A 337 -10.73 -1.28 -20.17
C ASP A 337 -11.52 -0.92 -21.41
N THR A 338 -12.00 -1.95 -22.11
CA THR A 338 -12.87 -1.79 -23.30
C THR A 338 -14.32 -1.53 -22.94
N SER A 339 -14.72 -1.81 -21.70
CA SER A 339 -16.09 -1.63 -21.21
C SER A 339 -16.39 -0.21 -20.73
N LYS A 340 -15.36 0.60 -20.53
CA LYS A 340 -15.42 1.94 -19.90
C LYS A 340 -16.13 1.90 -18.53
N SER A 341 -15.98 0.79 -17.83
CA SER A 341 -16.57 0.59 -16.50
C SER A 341 -15.71 1.15 -15.38
N ALA A 342 -14.44 1.44 -15.65
CA ALA A 342 -13.50 2.08 -14.73
C ALA A 342 -13.19 3.52 -15.19
N THR A 343 -12.68 4.32 -14.26
CA THR A 343 -12.23 5.70 -14.55
C THR A 343 -10.90 5.68 -15.31
N TRP A 344 -10.07 4.67 -15.05
CA TRP A 344 -8.75 4.48 -15.65
C TRP A 344 -8.84 3.77 -17.00
N GLU A 345 -7.94 4.12 -17.92
CA GLU A 345 -7.91 3.52 -19.27
C GLU A 345 -7.36 2.09 -19.27
N GLY A 346 -6.39 1.79 -18.41
CA GLY A 346 -5.75 0.47 -18.35
C GLY A 346 -4.60 0.41 -17.36
N GLY A 347 -3.85 -0.68 -17.40
CA GLY A 347 -2.71 -0.89 -16.53
C GLY A 347 -3.06 -1.50 -15.17
N VAL A 348 -2.18 -1.30 -14.21
CA VAL A 348 -2.29 -1.79 -12.84
C VAL A 348 -2.09 -0.61 -11.90
N ILE A 349 -3.13 -0.29 -11.12
CA ILE A 349 -3.15 0.82 -10.15
C ILE A 349 -2.67 0.31 -8.78
N GLY A 350 -3.21 -0.83 -8.32
CA GLY A 350 -2.74 -1.49 -7.10
C GLY A 350 -1.33 -2.05 -7.23
N SER A 351 -0.77 -2.55 -6.15
CA SER A 351 0.56 -3.17 -6.17
C SER A 351 0.53 -4.59 -6.76
N ALA A 352 1.61 -4.97 -7.43
CA ALA A 352 1.87 -6.37 -7.75
C ALA A 352 2.50 -7.06 -6.53
N VAL A 353 2.00 -8.24 -6.16
CA VAL A 353 2.43 -8.96 -4.95
C VAL A 353 3.12 -10.27 -5.30
N VAL A 354 3.91 -10.81 -4.35
CA VAL A 354 4.65 -12.07 -4.52
C VAL A 354 4.24 -13.11 -3.49
N ASN A 355 4.40 -14.41 -3.79
CA ASN A 355 4.11 -15.50 -2.86
C ASN A 355 5.34 -15.96 -2.06
N ASP A 356 6.46 -15.28 -2.15
CA ASP A 356 7.77 -15.75 -1.70
C ASP A 356 7.81 -16.14 -0.22
N GLY A 357 7.14 -15.38 0.65
CA GLY A 357 7.16 -15.59 2.11
C GLY A 357 6.28 -16.74 2.62
N THR A 358 5.24 -17.12 1.87
CA THR A 358 4.25 -18.13 2.32
C THR A 358 4.08 -19.28 1.33
N ARG A 359 4.89 -19.35 0.30
CA ARG A 359 4.80 -20.28 -0.81
C ARG A 359 4.98 -21.74 -0.38
N PRO A 360 4.05 -22.66 -0.67
CA PRO A 360 4.29 -24.10 -0.57
C PRO A 360 5.31 -24.57 -1.64
N ASP A 361 6.05 -25.65 -1.36
CA ASP A 361 7.13 -26.15 -2.24
C ASP A 361 6.68 -26.49 -3.66
N PHE A 362 5.43 -26.92 -3.85
CA PHE A 362 4.89 -27.24 -5.17
C PHE A 362 4.56 -26.01 -6.04
N MET A 363 4.50 -24.83 -5.44
CA MET A 363 4.25 -23.59 -6.18
C MET A 363 5.54 -22.97 -6.69
N PRO A 364 5.58 -22.45 -7.92
CA PRO A 364 6.69 -21.59 -8.36
C PRO A 364 6.66 -20.25 -7.63
N HIS A 365 7.74 -19.47 -7.76
CA HIS A 365 7.76 -18.08 -7.34
C HIS A 365 6.85 -17.25 -8.25
N MET A 366 5.75 -16.78 -7.71
CA MET A 366 4.70 -16.09 -8.46
C MET A 366 4.58 -14.64 -8.07
N ALA A 367 4.28 -13.80 -9.07
CA ALA A 367 3.66 -12.50 -8.86
C ALA A 367 2.18 -12.55 -9.26
N ALA A 368 1.35 -11.81 -8.52
CA ALA A 368 -0.07 -11.62 -8.81
C ALA A 368 -0.42 -10.13 -8.84
N PHE A 369 -1.29 -9.72 -9.76
CA PHE A 369 -1.80 -8.37 -9.86
C PHE A 369 -3.19 -8.36 -10.50
N THR A 370 -4.05 -7.47 -10.02
CA THR A 370 -5.34 -7.15 -10.65
C THR A 370 -5.18 -5.94 -11.56
N ALA A 371 -5.80 -6.00 -12.73
CA ALA A 371 -5.67 -4.94 -13.73
C ALA A 371 -7.02 -4.31 -14.08
N ILE A 372 -6.97 -3.12 -14.65
CA ILE A 372 -8.14 -2.36 -15.08
C ILE A 372 -8.90 -3.05 -16.23
N ASP A 373 -8.25 -3.94 -17.00
CA ASP A 373 -8.91 -4.78 -17.99
C ASP A 373 -9.82 -5.87 -17.40
N GLY A 374 -9.88 -5.97 -16.08
CA GLY A 374 -10.78 -6.86 -15.34
C GLY A 374 -10.24 -8.24 -15.06
N TYR A 375 -8.94 -8.45 -15.15
CA TYR A 375 -8.31 -9.74 -14.88
C TYR A 375 -7.37 -9.68 -13.67
N LEU A 376 -7.38 -10.77 -12.92
CA LEU A 376 -6.28 -11.20 -12.05
C LEU A 376 -5.28 -11.95 -12.92
N TYR A 377 -4.02 -11.56 -12.90
CA TYR A 377 -2.90 -12.21 -13.58
C TYR A 377 -1.97 -12.88 -12.60
N LEU A 378 -1.44 -14.07 -12.98
CA LEU A 378 -0.37 -14.78 -12.28
C LEU A 378 0.76 -15.05 -13.26
N VAL A 379 1.97 -14.70 -12.87
CA VAL A 379 3.21 -14.95 -13.62
C VAL A 379 4.25 -15.61 -12.72
N GLU A 380 5.13 -16.44 -13.28
CA GLU A 380 6.32 -16.95 -12.60
C GLU A 380 7.40 -15.87 -12.68
N HIS A 381 7.63 -15.13 -11.56
CA HIS A 381 8.37 -13.86 -11.62
C HIS A 381 9.89 -14.04 -11.71
N ASP A 382 10.40 -15.25 -11.46
CA ASP A 382 11.81 -15.60 -11.58
C ASP A 382 12.16 -16.33 -12.89
N LYS A 383 11.18 -16.50 -13.79
CA LYS A 383 11.38 -17.15 -15.10
C LYS A 383 10.85 -16.30 -16.24
N LEU A 384 11.61 -16.31 -17.32
CA LEU A 384 11.28 -15.61 -18.55
C LEU A 384 10.59 -16.52 -19.58
N ASP A 385 9.71 -15.91 -20.37
CA ASP A 385 9.22 -16.45 -21.63
C ASP A 385 10.25 -16.14 -22.74
N THR A 386 10.13 -16.79 -23.88
CA THR A 386 10.91 -16.45 -25.09
C THR A 386 10.41 -15.17 -25.77
N ALA A 387 9.23 -14.69 -25.41
CA ALA A 387 8.61 -13.52 -26.00
C ALA A 387 9.21 -12.21 -25.49
N MET A 388 9.38 -11.26 -26.43
CA MET A 388 9.73 -9.86 -26.13
C MET A 388 8.49 -8.99 -26.35
N VAL A 389 8.21 -8.09 -25.39
CA VAL A 389 7.07 -7.17 -25.41
C VAL A 389 7.55 -5.71 -25.44
N TRP A 390 6.74 -4.83 -26.04
CA TRP A 390 6.99 -3.41 -25.97
C TRP A 390 6.75 -2.90 -24.54
N GLY A 391 7.65 -2.05 -24.08
CA GLY A 391 7.49 -1.32 -22.82
C GLY A 391 6.40 -0.22 -22.91
N PRO A 392 6.11 0.46 -21.80
CA PRO A 392 5.00 1.40 -21.70
C PRO A 392 5.13 2.61 -22.67
N ARG A 393 6.33 3.02 -23.02
CA ARG A 393 6.57 4.15 -23.94
C ARG A 393 6.81 3.73 -25.40
N ASN A 394 6.73 2.42 -25.72
CA ASN A 394 7.05 1.85 -27.03
C ASN A 394 8.48 2.14 -27.54
N GLU A 395 9.40 2.53 -26.66
CA GLU A 395 10.81 2.84 -27.02
C GLU A 395 11.71 1.60 -26.98
N HIS A 396 11.45 0.69 -26.06
CA HIS A 396 12.23 -0.52 -25.84
C HIS A 396 11.36 -1.76 -25.81
N ARG A 397 11.94 -2.90 -26.17
CA ARG A 397 11.32 -4.22 -25.97
C ARG A 397 12.01 -4.91 -24.81
N TYR A 398 11.22 -5.51 -23.92
CA TYR A 398 11.69 -6.20 -22.73
C TYR A 398 11.28 -7.67 -22.75
N PRO A 399 12.05 -8.56 -22.06
CA PRO A 399 11.62 -9.93 -21.83
C PRO A 399 10.25 -9.95 -21.13
N LYS A 400 9.48 -10.98 -21.40
CA LYS A 400 8.20 -11.23 -20.71
C LYS A 400 8.40 -12.30 -19.64
N PRO A 401 7.77 -12.18 -18.43
CA PRO A 401 7.79 -13.25 -17.46
C PRO A 401 6.96 -14.43 -17.97
N LYS A 402 7.28 -15.63 -17.50
CA LYS A 402 6.49 -16.82 -17.82
C LYS A 402 5.07 -16.69 -17.27
N PHE A 403 4.10 -16.68 -18.18
CA PHE A 403 2.68 -16.61 -17.84
C PHE A 403 2.21 -17.92 -17.21
N ILE A 404 1.43 -17.82 -16.11
CA ILE A 404 0.83 -18.98 -15.43
C ILE A 404 -0.65 -19.05 -15.73
N ALA A 405 -1.41 -18.02 -15.35
CA ALA A 405 -2.86 -18.02 -15.50
C ALA A 405 -3.43 -16.60 -15.42
N SER A 406 -4.63 -16.43 -15.93
CA SER A 406 -5.48 -15.27 -15.63
C SER A 406 -6.90 -15.71 -15.29
N ARG A 407 -7.60 -14.86 -14.50
CA ARG A 407 -9.02 -15.07 -14.17
C ARG A 407 -9.75 -13.74 -14.20
N ARG A 408 -10.93 -13.74 -14.81
CA ARG A 408 -11.78 -12.55 -14.83
C ARG A 408 -12.36 -12.30 -13.43
N VAL A 409 -12.15 -11.08 -12.92
CA VAL A 409 -12.60 -10.62 -11.60
C VAL A 409 -13.36 -9.28 -11.67
N ALA A 410 -13.49 -8.66 -12.82
CA ALA A 410 -13.89 -7.29 -13.11
C ALA A 410 -12.77 -6.28 -12.85
N PRO A 411 -12.85 -5.07 -13.42
CA PRO A 411 -11.90 -3.98 -13.15
C PRO A 411 -11.74 -3.74 -11.66
N GLY A 412 -10.54 -3.38 -11.24
CA GLY A 412 -10.26 -3.10 -9.84
C GLY A 412 -8.88 -2.50 -9.63
N ILE A 413 -8.76 -1.73 -8.55
CA ILE A 413 -7.54 -1.05 -8.13
C ILE A 413 -6.97 -1.65 -6.84
N ALA A 414 -7.67 -2.60 -6.23
CA ALA A 414 -7.23 -3.29 -5.02
C ALA A 414 -6.04 -4.21 -5.31
N THR A 415 -5.11 -4.27 -4.38
CA THR A 415 -3.98 -5.20 -4.42
C THR A 415 -4.44 -6.62 -4.07
N PRO A 416 -4.18 -7.65 -4.91
CA PRO A 416 -4.45 -9.04 -4.55
C PRO A 416 -3.45 -9.54 -3.50
N LEU A 417 -3.74 -10.65 -2.82
CA LEU A 417 -2.88 -11.18 -1.76
C LEU A 417 -2.68 -12.68 -1.90
N PHE A 418 -1.47 -13.15 -1.54
CA PHE A 418 -1.18 -14.57 -1.34
C PHE A 418 -1.24 -14.96 0.14
N ALA A 419 -1.78 -16.14 0.42
CA ALA A 419 -1.67 -16.81 1.71
C ALA A 419 -1.54 -18.33 1.47
N GLY A 420 -0.32 -18.85 1.54
CA GLY A 420 -0.02 -20.21 1.13
C GLY A 420 -0.31 -20.42 -0.36
N ASN A 421 -1.12 -21.43 -0.70
CA ASN A 421 -1.57 -21.70 -2.06
C ASN A 421 -2.87 -20.97 -2.47
N ARG A 422 -3.38 -20.06 -1.61
CA ARG A 422 -4.59 -19.29 -1.88
C ARG A 422 -4.28 -17.88 -2.32
N ILE A 423 -5.12 -17.36 -3.20
CA ILE A 423 -5.07 -15.99 -3.70
C ILE A 423 -6.41 -15.30 -3.41
N VAL A 424 -6.36 -14.18 -2.74
CA VAL A 424 -7.51 -13.30 -2.51
C VAL A 424 -7.38 -12.10 -3.45
N ALA A 425 -8.40 -11.88 -4.30
CA ALA A 425 -8.47 -10.74 -5.18
C ALA A 425 -9.74 -9.94 -4.92
N ALA A 426 -9.64 -8.63 -4.93
CA ALA A 426 -10.78 -7.73 -4.80
C ALA A 426 -10.92 -6.85 -6.05
N SER A 427 -12.16 -6.45 -6.35
CA SER A 427 -12.50 -5.65 -7.51
C SER A 427 -13.82 -4.89 -7.31
N TYR A 428 -14.27 -4.17 -8.32
CA TYR A 428 -15.61 -3.54 -8.29
C TYR A 428 -16.76 -4.54 -8.25
N ASN A 429 -16.48 -5.85 -8.42
CA ASN A 429 -17.47 -6.93 -8.27
C ASN A 429 -17.28 -7.75 -6.99
N GLY A 430 -16.69 -7.15 -5.93
CA GLY A 430 -16.52 -7.79 -4.65
C GLY A 430 -15.19 -8.56 -4.51
N ILE A 431 -15.21 -9.63 -3.73
CA ILE A 431 -14.04 -10.44 -3.36
C ILE A 431 -14.10 -11.82 -3.98
N TYR A 432 -12.96 -12.31 -4.43
CA TYR A 432 -12.72 -13.64 -5.01
C TYR A 432 -11.66 -14.38 -4.22
N LEU A 433 -11.91 -15.68 -4.01
CA LEU A 433 -10.97 -16.60 -3.42
C LEU A 433 -10.59 -17.67 -4.47
N PHE A 434 -9.30 -17.77 -4.73
CA PHE A 434 -8.73 -18.78 -5.63
C PHE A 434 -7.76 -19.69 -4.88
N GLU A 435 -7.54 -20.87 -5.45
CA GLU A 435 -6.52 -21.81 -5.01
C GLU A 435 -5.66 -22.23 -6.20
N TYR A 436 -4.34 -22.22 -6.03
CA TYR A 436 -3.42 -22.86 -6.96
C TYR A 436 -3.13 -24.28 -6.49
N THR A 437 -3.50 -25.26 -7.32
CA THR A 437 -3.44 -26.66 -6.94
C THR A 437 -2.09 -27.32 -7.28
N PRO A 438 -1.74 -28.48 -6.66
CA PRO A 438 -0.55 -29.26 -7.02
C PRO A 438 -0.52 -29.65 -8.51
N GLU A 439 -1.69 -29.80 -9.16
CA GLU A 439 -1.82 -30.09 -10.60
C GLU A 439 -1.61 -28.82 -11.46
N LYS A 440 -1.10 -27.73 -10.88
CA LYS A 440 -0.79 -26.47 -11.54
C LYS A 440 -2.01 -25.79 -12.17
N ARG A 441 -3.15 -25.86 -11.51
CA ARG A 441 -4.38 -25.20 -11.93
C ARG A 441 -4.79 -24.10 -10.95
N LEU A 442 -5.20 -22.96 -11.47
CA LEU A 442 -5.84 -21.91 -10.68
C LEU A 442 -7.34 -22.15 -10.70
N ILE A 443 -7.94 -22.53 -9.57
CA ILE A 443 -9.37 -22.75 -9.41
C ILE A 443 -10.00 -21.66 -8.55
N ARG A 444 -11.22 -21.25 -8.87
CA ARG A 444 -11.99 -20.35 -8.00
C ARG A 444 -12.71 -21.17 -6.96
N LEU A 445 -12.40 -20.94 -5.69
CA LEU A 445 -13.07 -21.57 -4.56
C LEU A 445 -14.39 -20.88 -4.23
N ASP A 446 -14.37 -19.55 -4.18
CA ASP A 446 -15.55 -18.77 -3.79
C ASP A 446 -15.52 -17.34 -4.41
N HIS A 447 -16.67 -16.70 -4.39
CA HIS A 447 -16.87 -15.31 -4.77
C HIS A 447 -17.99 -14.70 -3.94
N ARG A 448 -17.73 -13.54 -3.34
CA ARG A 448 -18.72 -12.81 -2.55
C ARG A 448 -18.85 -11.38 -3.05
N TYR A 449 -20.04 -11.00 -3.50
CA TYR A 449 -20.36 -9.60 -3.74
C TYR A 449 -20.66 -8.90 -2.41
N ILE A 450 -19.84 -7.92 -2.07
CA ILE A 450 -19.95 -7.06 -0.88
C ILE A 450 -19.94 -5.57 -1.28
N GLY A 451 -20.37 -5.26 -2.51
CA GLY A 451 -20.19 -3.95 -3.13
C GLY A 451 -18.84 -3.83 -3.85
N PRO A 452 -18.58 -2.67 -4.48
CA PRO A 452 -17.28 -2.36 -5.06
C PRO A 452 -16.19 -2.33 -3.99
N VAL A 453 -15.05 -2.95 -4.24
CA VAL A 453 -13.91 -2.98 -3.32
C VAL A 453 -12.72 -2.31 -3.98
N GLU A 454 -12.26 -1.21 -3.38
CA GLU A 454 -11.04 -0.49 -3.74
C GLU A 454 -9.93 -0.74 -2.72
N SER A 455 -10.30 -1.03 -1.48
CA SER A 455 -9.35 -1.29 -0.40
C SER A 455 -8.63 -2.62 -0.57
N THR A 456 -7.42 -2.70 -0.05
CA THR A 456 -6.65 -3.95 0.00
C THR A 456 -7.10 -4.79 1.19
N PRO A 457 -7.43 -6.08 1.01
CA PRO A 457 -7.73 -6.98 2.11
C PRO A 457 -6.53 -7.19 3.05
N PHE A 458 -6.76 -7.78 4.23
CA PHE A 458 -5.71 -8.42 5.05
C PHE A 458 -6.18 -9.80 5.50
N ILE A 459 -5.24 -10.75 5.57
CA ILE A 459 -5.54 -12.17 5.87
C ILE A 459 -4.88 -12.57 7.19
N HIS A 460 -5.66 -13.06 8.15
CA HIS A 460 -5.12 -13.59 9.39
C HIS A 460 -5.99 -14.74 9.94
N ASN A 461 -5.36 -15.89 10.21
CA ASN A 461 -5.99 -17.03 10.85
C ASN A 461 -7.39 -17.39 10.28
N GLU A 462 -7.44 -17.65 8.96
CA GLU A 462 -8.66 -18.00 8.23
C GLU A 462 -9.75 -16.91 8.26
N ARG A 463 -9.34 -15.65 8.47
CA ARG A 463 -10.19 -14.48 8.34
C ARG A 463 -9.62 -13.51 7.31
N ILE A 464 -10.49 -12.89 6.55
CA ILE A 464 -10.17 -11.81 5.62
C ILE A 464 -10.90 -10.56 6.12
N TYR A 465 -10.14 -9.50 6.38
CA TYR A 465 -10.67 -8.20 6.75
C TYR A 465 -10.55 -7.26 5.55
N VAL A 466 -11.66 -6.61 5.19
CA VAL A 466 -11.68 -5.75 3.99
C VAL A 466 -12.79 -4.70 4.08
N GLY A 467 -12.45 -3.47 3.78
CA GLY A 467 -13.42 -2.40 3.61
C GLY A 467 -14.07 -2.42 2.23
N SER A 468 -15.31 -1.97 2.12
CA SER A 468 -16.04 -1.86 0.86
C SER A 468 -16.61 -0.46 0.66
N ARG A 469 -16.83 -0.08 -0.59
CA ARG A 469 -17.52 1.16 -0.98
C ARG A 469 -19.02 1.11 -0.70
N ASP A 470 -19.56 -0.01 -0.23
CA ASP A 470 -20.96 -0.09 0.24
C ASP A 470 -21.15 0.54 1.63
N GLY A 471 -20.07 0.90 2.33
CA GLY A 471 -20.10 1.57 3.63
C GLY A 471 -19.73 0.69 4.82
N TYR A 472 -19.20 -0.51 4.60
CA TYR A 472 -18.87 -1.46 5.66
C TYR A 472 -17.44 -1.97 5.62
N LEU A 473 -16.92 -2.31 6.80
CA LEU A 473 -15.79 -3.21 6.99
C LEU A 473 -16.33 -4.62 7.19
N TYR A 474 -15.78 -5.59 6.50
CA TYR A 474 -16.17 -7.00 6.57
C TYR A 474 -15.09 -7.86 7.20
N CYS A 475 -15.49 -8.82 7.99
CA CYS A 475 -14.73 -10.03 8.31
C CYS A 475 -15.36 -11.18 7.55
N LEU A 476 -14.59 -11.81 6.69
CA LEU A 476 -15.03 -12.96 5.89
C LEU A 476 -14.25 -14.19 6.30
N GLY A 477 -14.87 -15.36 6.19
CA GLY A 477 -14.27 -16.64 6.53
C GLY A 477 -15.28 -17.77 6.48
N GLU A 478 -14.92 -18.92 6.98
CA GLU A 478 -15.85 -20.05 7.15
C GLU A 478 -16.61 -19.89 8.47
N LYS A 479 -17.96 -20.06 8.41
CA LYS A 479 -18.88 -20.07 9.59
C LYS A 479 -18.82 -21.41 10.30
#